data_454ba7b231669bc59a7cd9948fa6bdc6
#
_entry.id   454ba7b231669bc59a7cd9948fa6bdc6
#
_cell.length_a   1.000
_cell.length_b   1.000
_cell.length_c   1.000
_cell.angle_alpha   90.00
_cell.angle_beta   90.00
_cell.angle_gamma   90.00
#
_symmetry.space_group_name_H-M   'P 1'
#
loop_
_entity.id
_entity.type
_entity.pdbx_description
1 polymer ?
#
loop_
_entity_poly.entity_id
_entity_poly.type
_entity_poly.pdbx_seq_one_letter_code
_entity_poly.pdbx_strand_id
1 'polypeptide(L)'
;MTDLEAHVAQPGRDDLIRQVREKIDELGISYIYYQFISVTGRIVGKGIPADHWERTAERGFQLVYGSTANLFVDRHGDYIGYGPESKELVGLPDPETFCQLPWDKRVARVFCVCFRNREERENPGMALTSDCRGNLKRFHKEFKDKYNMDFRVGTEPEMMWLKRGADGKPDGGFSNPYCYHIDQFESLRPVFMRVIEYCNAMGLDMIQGDHEDAPGQLELNFMFDDALRTCDRLTTYRQICAAVARENDIIACFMSKPFMGVSANGCHHNMSLWRGGEEQVVNTAHVDSKPGVDGAYTYLKGGENTFMPDPSIHAKKPGPIGLQCIGGVMEHVGALTALGSPTVNSYRRLWDTGFWAPVFADWGYQNRTCLLYTSPSPRDL
;
A
#
# COMPACT_ATOMS: atom_id res chain seq x y z
N MET A 1 -5.49 -16.26 26.51
CA MET A 1 -4.95 -14.97 26.01
C MET A 1 -5.61 -14.73 24.66
N THR A 2 -6.32 -13.61 24.53
CA THR A 2 -6.97 -13.22 23.26
C THR A 2 -5.94 -12.71 22.25
N ASP A 3 -6.30 -12.58 20.97
CA ASP A 3 -5.41 -12.03 19.94
C ASP A 3 -4.95 -10.61 20.29
N LEU A 4 -5.86 -9.79 20.83
CA LEU A 4 -5.57 -8.45 21.30
C LEU A 4 -4.54 -8.45 22.44
N GLU A 5 -4.72 -9.31 23.44
CA GLU A 5 -3.78 -9.42 24.55
C GLU A 5 -2.42 -9.95 24.08
N ALA A 6 -2.41 -10.91 23.15
CA ALA A 6 -1.19 -11.40 22.53
C ALA A 6 -0.47 -10.29 21.73
N HIS A 7 -1.20 -9.42 21.07
CA HIS A 7 -0.64 -8.27 20.35
C HIS A 7 -0.02 -7.24 21.32
N VAL A 8 -0.70 -6.95 22.44
CA VAL A 8 -0.17 -6.02 23.46
C VAL A 8 1.06 -6.60 24.16
N ALA A 9 1.07 -7.90 24.40
CA ALA A 9 2.17 -8.61 25.09
C ALA A 9 3.34 -9.01 24.17
N GLN A 10 3.40 -8.51 22.93
CA GLN A 10 4.50 -8.84 22.01
C GLN A 10 5.85 -8.38 22.59
N PRO A 11 6.89 -9.25 22.57
CA PRO A 11 8.22 -8.88 23.02
C PRO A 11 8.75 -7.64 22.30
N GLY A 12 9.34 -6.71 23.04
CA GLY A 12 9.91 -5.46 22.49
C GLY A 12 8.90 -4.34 22.22
N ARG A 13 7.60 -4.60 22.34
CA ARG A 13 6.57 -3.58 22.08
C ARG A 13 6.67 -2.38 23.03
N ASP A 14 6.93 -2.60 24.31
CA ASP A 14 7.08 -1.52 25.30
C ASP A 14 8.29 -0.63 24.98
N ASP A 15 9.37 -1.22 24.47
CA ASP A 15 10.55 -0.47 24.02
C ASP A 15 10.22 0.41 22.81
N LEU A 16 9.47 -0.12 21.85
CA LEU A 16 9.01 0.66 20.70
C LEU A 16 8.06 1.80 21.11
N ILE A 17 7.18 1.58 22.07
CA ILE A 17 6.30 2.63 22.60
C ILE A 17 7.13 3.78 23.21
N ARG A 18 8.17 3.45 23.99
CA ARG A 18 9.09 4.48 24.54
C ARG A 18 9.86 5.21 23.44
N GLN A 19 10.41 4.49 22.47
CA GLN A 19 11.12 5.10 21.34
C GLN A 19 10.22 6.08 20.55
N VAL A 20 8.95 5.72 20.36
CA VAL A 20 8.00 6.63 19.71
C VAL A 20 7.72 7.86 20.58
N ARG A 21 7.64 7.72 21.92
CA ARG A 21 7.52 8.90 22.81
C ARG A 21 8.73 9.83 22.66
N GLU A 22 9.92 9.29 22.67
CA GLU A 22 11.14 10.07 22.46
C GLU A 22 11.10 10.83 21.12
N LYS A 23 10.66 10.16 20.02
CA LYS A 23 10.47 10.82 18.72
C LYS A 23 9.39 11.90 18.73
N ILE A 24 8.29 11.69 19.42
CA ILE A 24 7.22 12.70 19.57
C ILE A 24 7.79 13.97 20.20
N ASP A 25 8.57 13.82 21.28
CA ASP A 25 9.16 14.93 22.01
C ASP A 25 10.28 15.60 21.19
N GLU A 26 11.17 14.83 20.57
CA GLU A 26 12.26 15.32 19.71
C GLU A 26 11.73 16.12 18.51
N LEU A 27 10.70 15.62 17.83
CA LEU A 27 10.14 16.22 16.63
C LEU A 27 9.05 17.26 16.89
N GLY A 28 8.64 17.45 18.14
CA GLY A 28 7.58 18.38 18.52
C GLY A 28 6.21 18.00 17.96
N ILE A 29 5.90 16.70 17.91
CA ILE A 29 4.62 16.21 17.41
C ILE A 29 3.52 16.55 18.42
N SER A 30 2.49 17.22 17.96
CA SER A 30 1.31 17.59 18.79
C SER A 30 0.08 16.73 18.51
N TYR A 31 0.02 16.05 17.35
CA TYR A 31 -1.15 15.31 16.92
C TYR A 31 -0.77 14.08 16.12
N ILE A 32 -1.48 12.94 16.34
CA ILE A 32 -1.19 11.67 15.66
C ILE A 32 -2.44 11.16 14.95
N TYR A 33 -2.32 10.81 13.67
CA TYR A 33 -3.32 10.08 12.92
C TYR A 33 -3.11 8.58 13.09
N TYR A 34 -4.06 7.92 13.73
CA TYR A 34 -4.14 6.47 13.89
C TYR A 34 -4.92 5.92 12.70
N GLN A 35 -4.22 5.31 11.77
CA GLN A 35 -4.73 4.93 10.45
C GLN A 35 -4.87 3.42 10.31
N PHE A 36 -5.94 2.98 9.66
CA PHE A 36 -6.11 1.59 9.20
C PHE A 36 -6.75 1.60 7.81
N ILE A 37 -6.77 0.44 7.15
CA ILE A 37 -7.24 0.31 5.78
C ILE A 37 -8.55 -0.45 5.78
N SER A 38 -9.60 0.18 5.24
CA SER A 38 -10.88 -0.48 5.06
C SER A 38 -10.83 -1.49 3.91
N VAL A 39 -11.77 -2.42 3.85
CA VAL A 39 -11.87 -3.43 2.78
C VAL A 39 -12.01 -2.83 1.37
N THR A 40 -12.36 -1.56 1.25
CA THR A 40 -12.39 -0.83 -0.03
C THR A 40 -11.10 -0.07 -0.33
N GLY A 41 -10.03 -0.30 0.44
CA GLY A 41 -8.73 0.34 0.26
C GLY A 41 -8.67 1.81 0.68
N ARG A 42 -9.65 2.30 1.44
CA ARG A 42 -9.62 3.68 1.97
C ARG A 42 -8.79 3.75 3.24
N ILE A 43 -8.01 4.81 3.36
CA ILE A 43 -7.35 5.18 4.60
C ILE A 43 -8.40 5.81 5.50
N VAL A 44 -8.65 5.19 6.63
CA VAL A 44 -9.60 5.63 7.66
C VAL A 44 -8.90 5.65 9.02
N GLY A 45 -9.46 6.35 10.00
CA GLY A 45 -8.83 6.41 11.32
C GLY A 45 -9.35 7.53 12.19
N LYS A 46 -8.61 7.78 13.27
CA LYS A 46 -8.87 8.87 14.21
C LYS A 46 -7.60 9.69 14.44
N GLY A 47 -7.78 10.96 14.73
CA GLY A 47 -6.72 11.83 15.23
C GLY A 47 -6.82 11.96 16.74
N ILE A 48 -5.69 11.85 17.44
CA ILE A 48 -5.60 11.97 18.90
C ILE A 48 -4.38 12.86 19.24
N PRO A 49 -4.48 13.78 20.22
CA PRO A 49 -3.33 14.53 20.70
C PRO A 49 -2.19 13.62 21.15
N ALA A 50 -0.96 14.01 20.85
CA ALA A 50 0.24 13.18 21.07
C ALA A 50 0.49 12.88 22.57
N ASP A 51 0.01 13.72 23.48
CA ASP A 51 0.08 13.50 24.93
C ASP A 51 -0.62 12.22 25.40
N HIS A 52 -1.48 11.64 24.55
CA HIS A 52 -2.19 10.39 24.84
C HIS A 52 -1.57 9.17 24.19
N TRP A 53 -0.33 9.26 23.69
CA TRP A 53 0.32 8.19 22.95
C TRP A 53 0.37 6.87 23.73
N GLU A 54 0.94 6.87 24.96
CA GLU A 54 1.13 5.65 25.75
C GLU A 54 -0.21 4.98 26.06
N ARG A 55 -1.18 5.76 26.53
CA ARG A 55 -2.52 5.24 26.81
C ARG A 55 -3.15 4.60 25.58
N THR A 56 -2.99 5.22 24.42
CA THR A 56 -3.56 4.72 23.16
C THR A 56 -2.80 3.50 22.66
N ALA A 57 -1.48 3.45 22.86
CA ALA A 57 -0.66 2.31 22.50
C ALA A 57 -0.95 1.08 23.36
N GLU A 58 -1.24 1.26 24.65
CA GLU A 58 -1.56 0.18 25.60
C GLU A 58 -3.01 -0.31 25.48
N ARG A 59 -3.96 0.63 25.43
CA ARG A 59 -5.39 0.32 25.54
C ARG A 59 -6.14 0.30 24.24
N GLY A 60 -5.58 0.95 23.20
CA GLY A 60 -6.24 1.19 21.94
C GLY A 60 -7.25 2.34 21.99
N PHE A 61 -7.92 2.54 20.90
CA PHE A 61 -9.02 3.48 20.72
C PHE A 61 -10.22 2.79 20.09
N GLN A 62 -11.41 3.31 20.39
CA GLN A 62 -12.66 2.72 19.94
C GLN A 62 -13.00 3.14 18.51
N LEU A 63 -13.55 2.21 17.74
CA LEU A 63 -13.96 2.35 16.35
C LEU A 63 -15.36 1.79 16.15
N VAL A 64 -16.16 2.43 15.31
CA VAL A 64 -17.40 1.82 14.82
C VAL A 64 -17.05 0.63 13.92
N TYR A 65 -17.72 -0.49 14.08
CA TYR A 65 -17.49 -1.70 13.27
C TYR A 65 -17.48 -1.42 11.77
N GLY A 66 -18.46 -0.66 11.30
CA GLY A 66 -18.58 -0.30 9.90
C GLY A 66 -17.43 0.52 9.32
N SER A 67 -16.54 1.07 10.15
CA SER A 67 -15.38 1.81 9.64
C SER A 67 -14.40 0.93 8.87
N THR A 68 -14.29 -0.35 9.20
CA THR A 68 -13.43 -1.32 8.49
C THR A 68 -14.08 -1.86 7.22
N ALA A 69 -15.40 -2.02 7.24
CA ALA A 69 -16.19 -2.58 6.14
C ALA A 69 -17.11 -1.56 5.45
N ASN A 70 -17.01 -0.25 5.80
CA ASN A 70 -17.78 0.86 5.24
C ASN A 70 -19.33 0.69 5.34
N LEU A 71 -19.82 -0.02 6.37
CA LEU A 71 -21.25 -0.30 6.55
C LEU A 71 -21.91 -0.75 5.23
N PHE A 72 -21.41 -1.83 4.66
CA PHE A 72 -21.95 -2.36 3.42
C PHE A 72 -23.43 -2.69 3.56
N VAL A 73 -24.18 -2.21 2.62
CA VAL A 73 -25.58 -2.60 2.42
C VAL A 73 -25.73 -3.32 1.09
N ASP A 74 -26.68 -4.24 1.03
CA ASP A 74 -27.06 -4.86 -0.22
C ASP A 74 -27.95 -3.92 -1.08
N ARG A 75 -28.43 -4.40 -2.21
CA ARG A 75 -29.33 -3.63 -3.11
C ARG A 75 -30.68 -3.25 -2.50
N HIS A 76 -31.06 -3.83 -1.37
CA HIS A 76 -32.31 -3.56 -0.67
C HIS A 76 -32.11 -2.58 0.50
N GLY A 77 -30.86 -2.24 0.84
CA GLY A 77 -30.50 -1.39 1.97
C GLY A 77 -30.25 -2.15 3.26
N ASP A 78 -30.27 -3.50 3.22
CA ASP A 78 -29.97 -4.34 4.38
C ASP A 78 -28.47 -4.43 4.60
N TYR A 79 -28.02 -4.39 5.87
CA TYR A 79 -26.61 -4.47 6.19
C TYR A 79 -26.03 -5.86 5.88
N ILE A 80 -24.89 -5.87 5.19
CA ILE A 80 -24.10 -7.09 4.97
C ILE A 80 -23.20 -7.28 6.18
N GLY A 81 -23.50 -8.24 7.05
CA GLY A 81 -22.79 -8.50 8.28
C GLY A 81 -23.40 -7.74 9.45
N TYR A 82 -22.64 -6.84 10.06
CA TYR A 82 -23.06 -6.11 11.25
C TYR A 82 -23.48 -4.68 10.92
N GLY A 83 -24.57 -4.23 11.54
CA GLY A 83 -25.07 -2.88 11.43
C GLY A 83 -24.48 -1.90 12.45
N PRO A 84 -25.01 -0.66 12.50
CA PRO A 84 -24.55 0.37 13.44
C PRO A 84 -24.73 0.01 14.93
N GLU A 85 -25.60 -0.94 15.23
CA GLU A 85 -25.86 -1.45 16.57
C GLU A 85 -24.74 -2.35 17.11
N SER A 86 -23.80 -2.74 16.26
CA SER A 86 -22.68 -3.59 16.66
C SER A 86 -21.78 -2.89 17.67
N LYS A 87 -21.18 -3.67 18.56
CA LYS A 87 -20.22 -3.15 19.52
C LYS A 87 -19.02 -2.51 18.82
N GLU A 88 -18.47 -1.48 19.45
CA GLU A 88 -17.26 -0.84 18.96
C GLU A 88 -16.09 -1.79 18.91
N LEU A 89 -15.23 -1.58 17.92
CA LEU A 89 -13.95 -2.27 17.79
C LEU A 89 -12.86 -1.55 18.57
N VAL A 90 -11.74 -2.24 18.76
CA VAL A 90 -10.51 -1.66 19.33
C VAL A 90 -9.43 -1.59 18.24
N GLY A 91 -8.94 -0.39 17.96
CA GLY A 91 -7.76 -0.16 17.14
C GLY A 91 -6.53 -0.03 18.04
N LEU A 92 -5.46 -0.76 17.73
CA LEU A 92 -4.15 -0.66 18.39
C LEU A 92 -3.09 -0.21 17.40
N PRO A 93 -2.29 0.80 17.72
CA PRO A 93 -1.22 1.24 16.83
C PRO A 93 -0.11 0.19 16.74
N ASP A 94 0.53 0.15 15.57
CA ASP A 94 1.75 -0.57 15.30
C ASP A 94 2.92 0.42 15.38
N PRO A 95 3.66 0.52 16.51
CA PRO A 95 4.62 1.60 16.77
C PRO A 95 5.74 1.69 15.73
N GLU A 96 6.13 0.56 15.10
CA GLU A 96 7.15 0.51 14.04
C GLU A 96 6.79 1.38 12.84
N THR A 97 5.50 1.68 12.67
CA THR A 97 5.01 2.45 11.52
C THR A 97 4.85 3.94 11.80
N PHE A 98 5.25 4.41 12.99
CA PHE A 98 5.18 5.84 13.34
C PHE A 98 6.04 6.67 12.40
N CYS A 99 5.45 7.74 11.83
CA CYS A 99 6.13 8.59 10.88
C CYS A 99 5.57 10.03 10.92
N GLN A 100 6.46 11.03 10.97
CA GLN A 100 6.11 12.44 10.85
C GLN A 100 5.62 12.76 9.43
N LEU A 101 4.60 13.59 9.30
CA LEU A 101 4.09 14.02 7.97
C LEU A 101 4.96 15.17 7.42
N PRO A 102 5.50 15.03 6.19
CA PRO A 102 6.38 16.07 5.63
C PRO A 102 5.67 17.40 5.33
N TRP A 103 4.36 17.39 5.12
CA TRP A 103 3.56 18.61 4.85
C TRP A 103 3.04 19.31 6.11
N ASP A 104 3.10 18.70 7.28
CA ASP A 104 2.89 19.35 8.58
C ASP A 104 3.73 18.67 9.66
N LYS A 105 4.83 19.28 10.01
CA LYS A 105 5.82 18.74 10.95
C LYS A 105 5.31 18.55 12.38
N ARG A 106 4.14 19.12 12.73
CA ARG A 106 3.51 18.91 14.06
C ARG A 106 2.66 17.64 14.11
N VAL A 107 2.46 16.99 12.98
CA VAL A 107 1.58 15.83 12.84
C VAL A 107 2.36 14.61 12.44
N ALA A 108 2.04 13.48 13.06
CA ALA A 108 2.53 12.17 12.68
C ALA A 108 1.37 11.24 12.31
N ARG A 109 1.68 10.12 11.68
CA ARG A 109 0.74 9.02 11.49
C ARG A 109 1.32 7.72 12.03
N VAL A 110 0.45 6.78 12.40
CA VAL A 110 0.79 5.40 12.73
C VAL A 110 -0.29 4.48 12.16
N PHE A 111 0.10 3.35 11.58
CA PHE A 111 -0.87 2.34 11.18
C PHE A 111 -1.33 1.52 12.37
N CYS A 112 -2.55 1.00 12.28
CA CYS A 112 -3.19 0.24 13.34
C CYS A 112 -3.65 -1.12 12.84
N VAL A 113 -3.80 -2.03 13.77
CA VAL A 113 -4.53 -3.29 13.62
C VAL A 113 -5.81 -3.24 14.45
N CYS A 114 -6.85 -3.93 13.97
CA CYS A 114 -8.18 -3.87 14.55
C CYS A 114 -8.59 -5.21 15.17
N PHE A 115 -9.24 -5.12 16.32
CA PHE A 115 -9.71 -6.25 17.10
C PHE A 115 -11.17 -6.07 17.50
N ARG A 116 -11.85 -7.17 17.78
CA ARG A 116 -13.14 -7.15 18.48
C ARG A 116 -12.99 -6.54 19.86
N ASN A 117 -14.07 -5.97 20.36
CA ASN A 117 -14.10 -5.40 21.72
C ASN A 117 -13.80 -6.46 22.78
N ARG A 118 -13.08 -6.07 23.84
CA ARG A 118 -12.78 -6.94 24.99
C ARG A 118 -14.03 -7.43 25.73
N GLU A 119 -15.13 -6.68 25.63
CA GLU A 119 -16.40 -6.96 26.30
C GLU A 119 -17.41 -7.72 25.43
N GLU A 120 -17.01 -8.16 24.24
CA GLU A 120 -17.89 -9.00 23.42
C GLU A 120 -18.14 -10.36 24.08
N ARG A 121 -19.38 -10.86 23.93
CA ARG A 121 -19.76 -12.17 24.48
C ARG A 121 -19.08 -13.30 23.71
N GLU A 122 -19.00 -13.15 22.39
CA GLU A 122 -18.42 -14.13 21.49
C GLU A 122 -17.08 -13.61 20.95
N ASN A 123 -16.03 -14.40 21.15
CA ASN A 123 -14.69 -14.09 20.65
C ASN A 123 -14.17 -12.69 21.07
N PRO A 124 -14.16 -12.34 22.36
CA PRO A 124 -13.66 -11.06 22.83
C PRO A 124 -12.19 -10.87 22.43
N GLY A 125 -11.85 -9.69 21.94
CA GLY A 125 -10.47 -9.36 21.56
C GLY A 125 -9.90 -10.17 20.41
N MET A 126 -10.72 -10.88 19.63
CA MET A 126 -10.28 -11.62 18.43
C MET A 126 -9.84 -10.63 17.34
N ALA A 127 -8.83 -11.00 16.58
CA ALA A 127 -8.40 -10.26 15.38
C ALA A 127 -9.55 -10.16 14.36
N LEU A 128 -9.70 -8.99 13.79
CA LEU A 128 -10.84 -8.71 12.91
C LEU A 128 -10.60 -9.25 11.50
N THR A 129 -11.58 -10.00 10.98
CA THR A 129 -11.49 -10.57 9.61
C THR A 129 -11.60 -9.53 8.50
N SER A 130 -12.18 -8.35 8.78
CA SER A 130 -12.23 -7.21 7.87
C SER A 130 -11.03 -6.26 7.98
N ASP A 131 -10.06 -6.53 8.84
CA ASP A 131 -8.80 -5.78 8.90
C ASP A 131 -7.82 -6.33 7.85
N CYS A 132 -7.77 -5.68 6.70
CA CYS A 132 -6.92 -6.10 5.58
C CYS A 132 -5.43 -6.13 5.96
N ARG A 133 -4.95 -5.10 6.67
CA ARG A 133 -3.54 -5.01 7.09
C ARG A 133 -3.20 -6.07 8.14
N GLY A 134 -4.06 -6.24 9.15
CA GLY A 134 -3.88 -7.26 10.18
C GLY A 134 -3.90 -8.67 9.61
N ASN A 135 -4.76 -8.95 8.62
CA ASN A 135 -4.80 -10.22 7.90
C ASN A 135 -3.48 -10.46 7.16
N LEU A 136 -2.98 -9.48 6.39
CA LEU A 136 -1.73 -9.61 5.66
C LEU A 136 -0.55 -9.87 6.62
N LYS A 137 -0.48 -9.15 7.75
CA LYS A 137 0.56 -9.34 8.78
C LYS A 137 0.56 -10.78 9.32
N ARG A 138 -0.64 -11.35 9.59
CA ARG A 138 -0.77 -12.73 10.06
C ARG A 138 -0.38 -13.74 8.98
N PHE A 139 -0.92 -13.62 7.78
CA PHE A 139 -0.62 -14.53 6.67
C PHE A 139 0.86 -14.51 6.30
N HIS A 140 1.48 -13.36 6.25
CA HIS A 140 2.91 -13.25 5.95
C HIS A 140 3.75 -13.95 7.01
N LYS A 141 3.42 -13.74 8.31
CA LYS A 141 4.09 -14.43 9.41
C LYS A 141 3.90 -15.95 9.33
N GLU A 142 2.67 -16.44 9.16
CA GLU A 142 2.37 -17.87 9.04
C GLU A 142 3.10 -18.50 7.86
N PHE A 143 3.15 -17.81 6.73
CA PHE A 143 3.87 -18.25 5.55
C PHE A 143 5.37 -18.38 5.81
N LYS A 144 5.96 -17.36 6.43
CA LYS A 144 7.38 -17.34 6.79
C LYS A 144 7.72 -18.45 7.79
N ASP A 145 6.92 -18.61 8.83
CA ASP A 145 7.11 -19.66 9.84
C ASP A 145 7.03 -21.06 9.23
N LYS A 146 6.11 -21.26 8.25
CA LYS A 146 5.87 -22.57 7.66
C LYS A 146 6.90 -22.95 6.59
N TYR A 147 7.32 -21.98 5.75
CA TYR A 147 8.12 -22.26 4.56
C TYR A 147 9.56 -21.72 4.63
N ASN A 148 9.88 -20.95 5.67
CA ASN A 148 11.14 -20.22 5.81
C ASN A 148 11.46 -19.38 4.55
N MET A 149 10.44 -18.70 4.04
CA MET A 149 10.54 -17.81 2.87
C MET A 149 9.84 -16.49 3.14
N ASP A 150 10.39 -15.42 2.58
CA ASP A 150 9.77 -14.09 2.57
C ASP A 150 9.05 -13.86 1.24
N PHE A 151 7.83 -13.38 1.31
CA PHE A 151 7.09 -12.90 0.15
C PHE A 151 7.39 -11.42 -0.05
N ARG A 152 8.08 -11.08 -1.13
CA ARG A 152 8.45 -9.71 -1.49
C ARG A 152 7.64 -9.23 -2.69
N VAL A 153 7.25 -7.97 -2.64
CA VAL A 153 6.39 -7.34 -3.65
C VAL A 153 6.91 -5.95 -4.01
N GLY A 154 7.05 -5.68 -5.29
CA GLY A 154 7.14 -4.34 -5.84
C GLY A 154 5.80 -3.93 -6.42
N THR A 155 5.52 -2.64 -6.46
CA THR A 155 4.29 -2.12 -7.08
C THR A 155 4.60 -1.04 -8.10
N GLU A 156 3.80 -1.00 -9.18
CA GLU A 156 3.84 0.01 -10.23
C GLU A 156 2.49 0.76 -10.23
N PRO A 157 2.34 1.76 -9.35
CA PRO A 157 1.07 2.45 -9.19
C PRO A 157 0.91 3.56 -10.23
N GLU A 158 0.13 3.30 -11.26
CA GLU A 158 -0.28 4.31 -12.23
C GLU A 158 -1.40 5.19 -11.65
N MET A 159 -1.37 6.46 -11.99
CA MET A 159 -2.41 7.42 -11.61
C MET A 159 -2.47 8.60 -12.58
N MET A 160 -3.61 9.27 -12.63
CA MET A 160 -3.77 10.49 -13.42
C MET A 160 -3.80 11.72 -12.52
N TRP A 161 -2.97 12.71 -12.87
CA TRP A 161 -3.06 14.06 -12.32
C TRP A 161 -4.04 14.86 -13.16
N LEU A 162 -5.16 15.28 -12.56
CA LEU A 162 -6.25 15.91 -13.27
C LEU A 162 -6.36 17.38 -12.85
N LYS A 163 -6.60 18.25 -13.80
CA LYS A 163 -6.93 19.65 -13.53
C LYS A 163 -8.35 19.76 -12.95
N ARG A 164 -8.61 20.85 -12.25
CA ARG A 164 -9.99 21.23 -11.93
C ARG A 164 -10.54 22.07 -13.07
N GLY A 165 -11.63 21.60 -13.68
CA GLY A 165 -12.38 22.38 -14.64
C GLY A 165 -13.06 23.59 -13.99
N ALA A 166 -13.52 24.53 -14.81
CA ALA A 166 -14.21 25.73 -14.33
C ALA A 166 -15.48 25.43 -13.52
N ASP A 167 -16.07 24.27 -13.73
CA ASP A 167 -17.22 23.74 -12.96
C ASP A 167 -16.80 22.92 -11.71
N GLY A 168 -15.52 22.89 -11.40
CA GLY A 168 -14.94 22.14 -10.30
C GLY A 168 -14.80 20.64 -10.54
N LYS A 169 -15.22 20.13 -11.70
CA LYS A 169 -15.07 18.71 -12.05
C LYS A 169 -13.68 18.38 -12.55
N PRO A 170 -13.28 17.09 -12.46
CA PRO A 170 -12.02 16.64 -13.04
C PRO A 170 -11.97 16.86 -14.56
N ASP A 171 -10.86 17.45 -15.01
CA ASP A 171 -10.55 17.63 -16.42
C ASP A 171 -9.18 17.01 -16.71
N GLY A 172 -9.12 16.17 -17.73
CA GLY A 172 -7.87 15.56 -18.17
C GLY A 172 -6.84 16.58 -18.66
N GLY A 173 -7.25 17.69 -19.24
CA GLY A 173 -6.55 18.95 -19.55
C GLY A 173 -5.09 18.97 -19.99
N PHE A 174 -4.44 17.81 -20.03
CA PHE A 174 -3.09 17.61 -20.52
C PHE A 174 -3.15 16.97 -21.92
N SER A 175 -2.15 17.17 -22.76
CA SER A 175 -2.06 16.49 -24.04
C SER A 175 -1.93 14.99 -23.84
N ASN A 176 -2.30 14.22 -24.86
CA ASN A 176 -2.27 12.75 -24.85
C ASN A 176 -1.23 12.22 -25.87
N PRO A 177 0.07 12.38 -25.61
CA PRO A 177 1.11 11.77 -26.40
C PRO A 177 1.27 10.30 -26.01
N TYR A 178 2.11 9.58 -26.73
CA TYR A 178 2.54 8.23 -26.35
C TYR A 178 3.33 8.25 -25.03
N CYS A 179 3.41 7.12 -24.33
CA CYS A 179 4.16 6.94 -23.09
C CYS A 179 5.65 7.32 -23.24
N TYR A 180 6.30 7.60 -22.12
CA TYR A 180 7.71 8.02 -22.00
C TYR A 180 8.03 9.37 -22.64
N HIS A 181 7.04 10.24 -22.84
CA HIS A 181 7.23 11.55 -23.44
C HIS A 181 7.77 12.53 -22.39
N ILE A 182 9.04 12.89 -22.52
CA ILE A 182 9.74 13.72 -21.53
C ILE A 182 9.12 15.10 -21.35
N ASP A 183 8.70 15.80 -22.43
CA ASP A 183 8.07 17.13 -22.29
C ASP A 183 6.75 17.07 -21.48
N GLN A 184 6.00 15.97 -21.61
CA GLN A 184 4.78 15.77 -20.83
C GLN A 184 5.10 15.45 -19.38
N PHE A 185 6.11 14.62 -19.13
CA PHE A 185 6.62 14.36 -17.80
C PHE A 185 7.12 15.66 -17.14
N GLU A 186 7.92 16.45 -17.87
CA GLU A 186 8.46 17.73 -17.43
C GLU A 186 7.34 18.75 -17.07
N SER A 187 6.21 18.72 -17.77
CA SER A 187 5.07 19.59 -17.46
C SER A 187 4.50 19.39 -16.06
N LEU A 188 4.70 18.21 -15.49
CA LEU A 188 4.30 17.84 -14.12
C LEU A 188 5.48 17.83 -13.13
N ARG A 189 6.67 18.33 -13.53
CA ARG A 189 7.86 18.32 -12.69
C ARG A 189 7.65 18.89 -11.28
N PRO A 190 7.01 20.04 -11.07
CA PRO A 190 6.79 20.55 -9.71
C PRO A 190 5.99 19.58 -8.83
N VAL A 191 5.06 18.82 -9.44
CA VAL A 191 4.20 17.87 -8.76
C VAL A 191 5.00 16.60 -8.39
N PHE A 192 5.61 15.93 -9.37
CA PHE A 192 6.29 14.66 -9.10
C PHE A 192 7.54 14.85 -8.24
N MET A 193 8.28 15.95 -8.38
CA MET A 193 9.41 16.24 -7.50
C MET A 193 8.98 16.40 -6.05
N ARG A 194 7.84 17.05 -5.80
CA ARG A 194 7.27 17.16 -4.44
C ARG A 194 6.81 15.79 -3.91
N VAL A 195 6.23 14.93 -4.77
CA VAL A 195 5.88 13.56 -4.38
C VAL A 195 7.14 12.79 -3.98
N ILE A 196 8.21 12.84 -4.77
CA ILE A 196 9.49 12.17 -4.48
C ILE A 196 10.07 12.66 -3.15
N GLU A 197 10.11 13.98 -2.93
CA GLU A 197 10.59 14.59 -1.69
C GLU A 197 9.83 14.05 -0.47
N TYR A 198 8.50 14.03 -0.53
CA TYR A 198 7.67 13.55 0.56
C TYR A 198 7.76 12.03 0.74
N CYS A 199 7.85 11.28 -0.34
CA CYS A 199 8.05 9.84 -0.29
C CYS A 199 9.38 9.48 0.39
N ASN A 200 10.47 10.09 -0.02
CA ASN A 200 11.78 9.87 0.60
C ASN A 200 11.77 10.25 2.09
N ALA A 201 11.13 11.38 2.45
CA ALA A 201 10.99 11.79 3.85
C ALA A 201 10.18 10.80 4.71
N MET A 202 9.27 10.04 4.10
CA MET A 202 8.45 9.02 4.77
C MET A 202 8.98 7.59 4.59
N GLY A 203 10.21 7.42 4.08
CA GLY A 203 10.88 6.14 4.00
C GLY A 203 10.48 5.29 2.79
N LEU A 204 10.05 5.91 1.70
CA LEU A 204 9.88 5.26 0.40
C LEU A 204 11.08 5.58 -0.48
N ASP A 205 11.83 4.56 -0.88
CA ASP A 205 12.96 4.71 -1.82
C ASP A 205 12.43 4.82 -3.25
N MET A 206 12.32 6.06 -3.74
CA MET A 206 11.81 6.32 -5.09
C MET A 206 12.91 6.01 -6.12
N ILE A 207 12.63 5.09 -7.03
CA ILE A 207 13.63 4.52 -7.95
C ILE A 207 13.41 4.87 -9.42
N GLN A 208 12.18 5.18 -9.81
CA GLN A 208 11.85 5.47 -11.20
C GLN A 208 10.56 6.30 -11.28
N GLY A 209 10.44 7.07 -12.35
CA GLY A 209 9.20 7.74 -12.73
C GLY A 209 9.14 7.93 -14.23
N ASP A 210 7.94 7.84 -14.79
CA ASP A 210 7.70 8.06 -16.22
C ASP A 210 6.29 8.61 -16.47
N HIS A 211 6.13 9.16 -17.68
CA HIS A 211 4.85 9.54 -18.24
C HIS A 211 4.23 8.31 -18.90
N GLU A 212 3.00 8.00 -18.52
CA GLU A 212 2.20 6.93 -19.08
C GLU A 212 1.35 7.38 -20.29
N ASP A 213 0.55 6.48 -20.83
CA ASP A 213 -0.11 6.67 -22.13
C ASP A 213 -1.34 7.60 -22.07
N ALA A 214 -1.97 7.79 -20.92
CA ALA A 214 -3.14 8.67 -20.79
C ALA A 214 -2.76 10.11 -20.38
N PRO A 215 -3.63 11.10 -20.65
CA PRO A 215 -3.37 12.50 -20.28
C PRO A 215 -3.10 12.69 -18.80
N GLY A 216 -1.94 13.27 -18.46
CA GLY A 216 -1.53 13.50 -17.08
C GLY A 216 -1.29 12.24 -16.27
N GLN A 217 -1.16 11.09 -16.91
CA GLN A 217 -0.88 9.82 -16.27
C GLN A 217 0.61 9.68 -15.99
N LEU A 218 0.94 9.40 -14.75
CA LEU A 218 2.30 9.10 -14.30
C LEU A 218 2.34 7.78 -13.55
N GLU A 219 3.47 7.10 -13.68
CA GLU A 219 3.88 6.01 -12.82
C GLU A 219 5.12 6.43 -12.05
N LEU A 220 5.08 6.37 -10.71
CA LEU A 220 6.23 6.69 -9.86
C LEU A 220 6.47 5.50 -8.94
N ASN A 221 7.60 4.85 -9.13
CA ASN A 221 7.91 3.58 -8.49
C ASN A 221 8.87 3.74 -7.31
N PHE A 222 8.66 2.90 -6.32
CA PHE A 222 9.54 2.78 -5.16
C PHE A 222 10.07 1.36 -5.00
N MET A 223 11.19 1.21 -4.29
CA MET A 223 11.86 -0.07 -4.10
C MET A 223 10.93 -1.09 -3.46
N PHE A 224 10.98 -2.33 -3.97
CA PHE A 224 10.24 -3.46 -3.41
C PHE A 224 10.73 -3.86 -2.02
N ASP A 225 9.86 -4.49 -1.24
CA ASP A 225 10.16 -5.01 0.09
C ASP A 225 9.24 -6.19 0.42
N ASP A 226 9.21 -6.63 1.69
CA ASP A 226 8.19 -7.57 2.13
C ASP A 226 6.77 -7.04 1.85
N ALA A 227 5.83 -7.97 1.71
CA ALA A 227 4.48 -7.64 1.27
C ALA A 227 3.76 -6.63 2.17
N LEU A 228 3.97 -6.70 3.50
CA LEU A 228 3.33 -5.78 4.44
C LEU A 228 3.88 -4.35 4.29
N ARG A 229 5.21 -4.21 4.28
CA ARG A 229 5.86 -2.90 4.11
C ARG A 229 5.52 -2.27 2.77
N THR A 230 5.51 -3.06 1.70
CA THR A 230 5.12 -2.56 0.37
C THR A 230 3.67 -2.06 0.34
N CYS A 231 2.73 -2.77 0.96
CA CYS A 231 1.35 -2.31 1.08
C CYS A 231 1.22 -1.04 1.94
N ASP A 232 1.96 -0.95 3.04
CA ASP A 232 2.01 0.26 3.88
C ASP A 232 2.60 1.45 3.09
N ARG A 233 3.63 1.23 2.28
CA ARG A 233 4.23 2.24 1.39
C ARG A 233 3.28 2.67 0.28
N LEU A 234 2.60 1.74 -0.38
CA LEU A 234 1.60 2.07 -1.40
C LEU A 234 0.45 2.92 -0.82
N THR A 235 0.01 2.59 0.38
CA THR A 235 -0.99 3.37 1.11
C THR A 235 -0.47 4.77 1.43
N THR A 236 0.77 4.88 1.91
CA THR A 236 1.45 6.14 2.19
C THR A 236 1.66 6.97 0.93
N TYR A 237 2.09 6.36 -0.17
CA TYR A 237 2.21 7.00 -1.49
C TYR A 237 0.91 7.66 -1.94
N ARG A 238 -0.22 6.95 -1.84
CA ARG A 238 -1.54 7.52 -2.17
C ARG A 238 -1.91 8.71 -1.29
N GLN A 239 -1.56 8.68 -0.01
CA GLN A 239 -1.78 9.80 0.91
C GLN A 239 -0.91 11.00 0.55
N ILE A 240 0.36 10.78 0.19
CA ILE A 240 1.29 11.81 -0.28
C ILE A 240 0.77 12.46 -1.56
N CYS A 241 0.38 11.66 -2.56
CA CYS A 241 -0.18 12.18 -3.81
C CYS A 241 -1.41 13.08 -3.55
N ALA A 242 -2.29 12.66 -2.63
CA ALA A 242 -3.44 13.49 -2.25
C ALA A 242 -3.03 14.79 -1.53
N ALA A 243 -1.95 14.80 -0.74
CA ALA A 243 -1.42 16.01 -0.12
C ALA A 243 -0.84 16.97 -1.17
N VAL A 244 0.01 16.46 -2.06
CA VAL A 244 0.63 17.25 -3.14
C VAL A 244 -0.43 17.78 -4.12
N ALA A 245 -1.47 17.00 -4.40
CA ALA A 245 -2.58 17.46 -5.23
C ALA A 245 -3.30 18.68 -4.63
N ARG A 246 -3.51 18.69 -3.30
CA ARG A 246 -4.09 19.86 -2.61
C ARG A 246 -3.18 21.09 -2.65
N GLU A 247 -1.87 20.90 -2.54
CA GLU A 247 -0.90 21.99 -2.64
C GLU A 247 -0.88 22.67 -4.02
N ASN A 248 -1.24 21.93 -5.07
CA ASN A 248 -1.19 22.37 -6.46
C ASN A 248 -2.59 22.62 -7.08
N ASP A 249 -3.66 22.57 -6.28
CA ASP A 249 -5.05 22.70 -6.74
C ASP A 249 -5.42 21.79 -7.93
N ILE A 250 -4.92 20.54 -7.88
CA ILE A 250 -5.21 19.48 -8.84
C ILE A 250 -5.80 18.26 -8.12
N ILE A 251 -6.11 17.22 -8.86
CA ILE A 251 -6.69 15.98 -8.33
C ILE A 251 -5.74 14.82 -8.60
N ALA A 252 -5.36 14.09 -7.55
CA ALA A 252 -4.68 12.79 -7.66
C ALA A 252 -5.73 11.70 -7.86
N CYS A 253 -5.84 11.14 -9.06
CA CYS A 253 -6.87 10.19 -9.44
C CYS A 253 -6.32 8.78 -9.59
N PHE A 254 -6.67 7.90 -8.65
CA PHE A 254 -6.34 6.46 -8.65
C PHE A 254 -7.50 5.59 -9.16
N MET A 255 -8.51 6.16 -9.79
CA MET A 255 -9.55 5.36 -10.44
C MET A 255 -8.95 4.53 -11.57
N SER A 256 -9.34 3.27 -11.68
CA SER A 256 -8.83 2.38 -12.72
C SER A 256 -9.12 2.89 -14.13
N LYS A 257 -10.31 3.47 -14.37
CA LYS A 257 -10.73 4.01 -15.68
C LYS A 257 -11.48 5.34 -15.50
N PRO A 258 -10.79 6.48 -15.29
CA PRO A 258 -11.44 7.77 -15.11
C PRO A 258 -12.17 8.24 -16.34
N PHE A 259 -11.60 8.02 -17.53
CA PHE A 259 -12.13 8.43 -18.82
C PHE A 259 -12.18 7.24 -19.79
N MET A 260 -13.22 7.22 -20.63
CA MET A 260 -13.31 6.26 -21.73
C MET A 260 -12.46 6.75 -22.91
N GLY A 261 -12.00 5.81 -23.75
CA GLY A 261 -11.22 6.14 -24.96
C GLY A 261 -9.75 6.53 -24.73
N VAL A 262 -9.24 6.44 -23.50
CA VAL A 262 -7.82 6.61 -23.15
C VAL A 262 -7.36 5.44 -22.30
N SER A 263 -6.05 5.24 -22.16
CA SER A 263 -5.50 4.18 -21.31
C SER A 263 -5.97 4.30 -19.87
N ALA A 264 -6.02 3.18 -19.19
CA ALA A 264 -6.50 3.05 -17.83
C ALA A 264 -5.33 3.02 -16.83
N ASN A 265 -5.59 3.26 -15.54
CA ASN A 265 -4.59 3.11 -14.49
C ASN A 265 -4.49 1.66 -14.04
N GLY A 266 -3.29 1.09 -14.07
CA GLY A 266 -2.92 -0.16 -13.45
C GLY A 266 -2.32 0.05 -12.05
N CYS A 267 -2.15 -1.04 -11.36
CA CYS A 267 -1.27 -1.15 -10.20
C CYS A 267 -0.66 -2.56 -10.26
N HIS A 268 0.37 -2.70 -11.04
CA HIS A 268 1.03 -3.99 -11.22
C HIS A 268 1.73 -4.40 -9.94
N HIS A 269 1.73 -5.70 -9.64
CA HIS A 269 2.41 -6.26 -8.49
C HIS A 269 3.48 -7.25 -8.97
N ASN A 270 4.74 -6.86 -8.78
CA ASN A 270 5.90 -7.70 -9.05
C ASN A 270 6.17 -8.56 -7.81
N MET A 271 5.89 -9.85 -7.91
CA MET A 271 5.91 -10.77 -6.76
C MET A 271 7.06 -11.75 -6.87
N SER A 272 7.73 -12.02 -5.75
CA SER A 272 8.81 -12.99 -5.65
C SER A 272 8.86 -13.65 -4.27
N LEU A 273 9.42 -14.86 -4.20
CA LEU A 273 9.68 -15.57 -2.95
C LEU A 273 11.18 -15.70 -2.72
N TRP A 274 11.62 -15.38 -1.51
CA TRP A 274 13.03 -15.32 -1.16
C TRP A 274 13.35 -16.16 0.07
N ARG A 275 14.53 -16.80 0.06
CA ARG A 275 15.13 -17.43 1.23
C ARG A 275 16.31 -16.62 1.71
N GLY A 276 16.35 -16.37 3.02
CA GLY A 276 17.38 -15.52 3.61
C GLY A 276 17.24 -14.06 3.19
N GLY A 277 18.27 -13.29 3.46
CA GLY A 277 18.29 -11.84 3.30
C GLY A 277 18.46 -11.18 4.66
N GLU A 278 19.00 -9.98 4.65
CA GLU A 278 19.28 -9.19 5.84
C GLU A 278 18.52 -7.87 5.77
N GLU A 279 18.05 -7.43 6.91
CA GLU A 279 17.46 -6.11 7.02
C GLU A 279 18.57 -5.06 6.95
N GLN A 280 18.44 -4.10 6.06
CA GLN A 280 19.40 -3.01 5.90
C GLN A 280 18.70 -1.66 6.04
N VAL A 281 19.39 -0.73 6.70
CA VAL A 281 18.98 0.67 6.77
C VAL A 281 19.60 1.40 5.59
N VAL A 282 18.76 2.04 4.78
CA VAL A 282 19.20 2.88 3.67
C VAL A 282 18.72 4.29 3.88
N ASN A 283 19.61 5.22 3.64
CA ASN A 283 19.36 6.63 3.73
C ASN A 283 19.33 7.23 2.33
N THR A 284 18.22 7.80 1.95
CA THR A 284 18.06 8.48 0.66
C THR A 284 18.42 9.96 0.70
N ALA A 285 18.43 10.56 1.88
CA ALA A 285 18.65 11.99 2.04
C ALA A 285 20.04 12.36 2.53
N HIS A 286 20.58 11.67 3.54
CA HIS A 286 21.88 11.94 4.15
C HIS A 286 22.49 10.67 4.73
N VAL A 287 23.83 10.59 4.72
CA VAL A 287 24.59 9.41 5.16
C VAL A 287 24.35 9.00 6.61
N ASP A 288 23.92 9.94 7.46
CA ASP A 288 23.74 9.73 8.90
C ASP A 288 22.28 9.72 9.35
N SER A 289 21.31 9.62 8.42
CA SER A 289 19.90 9.66 8.75
C SER A 289 19.40 8.39 9.47
N LYS A 290 18.42 8.57 10.37
CA LYS A 290 17.81 7.47 11.12
C LYS A 290 16.50 7.01 10.47
N PRO A 291 16.19 5.70 10.49
CA PRO A 291 14.93 5.19 9.96
C PRO A 291 13.71 5.95 10.50
N GLY A 292 12.82 6.36 9.60
CA GLY A 292 11.55 7.00 9.93
C GLY A 292 11.65 8.43 10.48
N VAL A 293 12.85 9.02 10.55
CA VAL A 293 13.05 10.40 11.04
C VAL A 293 13.55 11.29 9.90
N ASP A 294 14.63 10.90 9.24
CA ASP A 294 15.33 11.75 8.26
C ASP A 294 15.29 11.18 6.84
N GLY A 295 14.24 10.46 6.46
CA GLY A 295 14.14 9.78 5.17
C GLY A 295 14.92 8.47 5.07
N ALA A 296 15.48 7.99 6.18
CA ALA A 296 16.06 6.66 6.24
C ALA A 296 14.96 5.59 6.36
N TYR A 297 15.15 4.47 5.71
CA TYR A 297 14.21 3.34 5.77
C TYR A 297 14.96 2.02 5.85
N THR A 298 14.27 1.00 6.35
CA THR A 298 14.75 -0.38 6.35
C THR A 298 14.11 -1.17 5.22
N TYR A 299 14.87 -2.02 4.57
CA TYR A 299 14.37 -2.97 3.59
C TYR A 299 15.16 -4.27 3.64
N LEU A 300 14.56 -5.34 3.13
CA LEU A 300 15.22 -6.64 3.01
C LEU A 300 16.14 -6.66 1.79
N LYS A 301 17.43 -6.92 1.99
CA LYS A 301 18.42 -7.04 0.93
C LYS A 301 19.03 -8.42 0.87
N GLY A 302 19.38 -8.85 -0.34
CA GLY A 302 20.02 -10.14 -0.56
C GLY A 302 19.06 -11.33 -0.36
N GLY A 303 19.61 -12.51 -0.22
CA GLY A 303 18.89 -13.76 -0.20
C GLY A 303 18.82 -14.41 -1.58
N GLU A 304 18.18 -15.58 -1.64
CA GLU A 304 17.95 -16.37 -2.86
C GLU A 304 16.53 -16.16 -3.38
N ASN A 305 16.38 -15.62 -4.59
CA ASN A 305 15.09 -15.56 -5.27
C ASN A 305 14.70 -16.95 -5.76
N THR A 306 13.73 -17.58 -5.12
CA THR A 306 13.31 -18.96 -5.44
C THR A 306 12.46 -19.05 -6.71
N PHE A 307 11.94 -17.92 -7.22
CA PHE A 307 11.25 -17.89 -8.51
C PHE A 307 12.23 -17.92 -9.67
N MET A 308 13.41 -17.33 -9.48
CA MET A 308 14.46 -17.17 -10.48
C MET A 308 15.80 -17.62 -9.88
N PRO A 309 15.96 -18.94 -9.62
CA PRO A 309 17.10 -19.42 -8.83
C PRO A 309 18.47 -19.29 -9.53
N ASP A 310 18.50 -19.05 -10.83
CA ASP A 310 19.73 -18.84 -11.58
C ASP A 310 19.74 -17.50 -12.30
N PRO A 311 20.37 -16.48 -11.70
CA PRO A 311 20.46 -15.14 -12.29
C PRO A 311 21.32 -15.10 -13.57
N SER A 312 22.17 -16.11 -13.82
CA SER A 312 23.04 -16.16 -14.99
C SER A 312 22.33 -16.57 -16.28
N ILE A 313 21.13 -17.16 -16.16
CA ILE A 313 20.33 -17.56 -17.31
C ILE A 313 19.65 -16.34 -17.91
N HIS A 314 20.18 -15.80 -19.00
CA HIS A 314 19.57 -14.70 -19.75
C HIS A 314 18.13 -14.99 -20.22
N ALA A 315 17.75 -16.24 -20.33
CA ALA A 315 16.41 -16.67 -20.69
C ALA A 315 15.40 -16.53 -19.51
N LYS A 316 15.89 -16.26 -18.31
CA LYS A 316 15.11 -15.97 -17.09
C LYS A 316 13.81 -16.76 -16.95
N LYS A 317 13.90 -18.08 -17.15
CA LYS A 317 12.75 -18.97 -16.98
C LYS A 317 12.45 -19.16 -15.50
N PRO A 318 11.16 -19.11 -15.10
CA PRO A 318 10.82 -19.43 -13.72
C PRO A 318 11.33 -20.81 -13.34
N GLY A 319 11.90 -20.92 -12.14
CA GLY A 319 12.21 -22.20 -11.54
C GLY A 319 10.95 -22.97 -11.15
N PRO A 320 11.09 -24.20 -10.63
CA PRO A 320 9.95 -25.04 -10.27
C PRO A 320 8.98 -24.35 -9.29
N ILE A 321 9.47 -23.62 -8.30
CA ILE A 321 8.64 -22.88 -7.35
C ILE A 321 7.87 -21.75 -8.06
N GLY A 322 8.54 -21.00 -8.95
CA GLY A 322 7.89 -19.97 -9.74
C GLY A 322 6.76 -20.52 -10.62
N LEU A 323 6.99 -21.64 -11.29
CA LEU A 323 5.97 -22.32 -12.11
C LEU A 323 4.78 -22.82 -11.26
N GLN A 324 5.04 -23.34 -10.06
CA GLN A 324 3.97 -23.74 -9.13
C GLN A 324 3.13 -22.53 -8.68
N CYS A 325 3.77 -21.41 -8.39
CA CYS A 325 3.06 -20.16 -8.03
C CYS A 325 2.23 -19.63 -9.21
N ILE A 326 2.76 -19.64 -10.43
CA ILE A 326 2.01 -19.31 -11.66
C ILE A 326 0.78 -20.21 -11.78
N GLY A 327 0.96 -21.53 -11.63
CA GLY A 327 -0.14 -22.50 -11.68
C GLY A 327 -1.22 -22.20 -10.64
N GLY A 328 -0.85 -21.90 -9.39
CA GLY A 328 -1.79 -21.56 -8.33
C GLY A 328 -2.54 -20.26 -8.60
N VAL A 329 -1.87 -19.22 -9.12
CA VAL A 329 -2.53 -17.96 -9.51
C VAL A 329 -3.52 -18.22 -10.65
N MET A 330 -3.14 -18.99 -11.65
CA MET A 330 -4.00 -19.31 -12.79
C MET A 330 -5.21 -20.16 -12.40
N GLU A 331 -5.06 -21.11 -11.47
CA GLU A 331 -6.17 -21.90 -10.92
C GLU A 331 -7.21 -21.03 -10.21
N HIS A 332 -6.75 -19.99 -9.50
CA HIS A 332 -7.60 -19.13 -8.69
C HIS A 332 -7.92 -17.77 -9.34
N VAL A 333 -7.57 -17.56 -10.59
CA VAL A 333 -7.67 -16.26 -11.29
C VAL A 333 -9.06 -15.66 -11.24
N GLY A 334 -10.12 -16.46 -11.33
CA GLY A 334 -11.50 -15.99 -11.25
C GLY A 334 -11.82 -15.34 -9.90
N ALA A 335 -11.39 -15.96 -8.80
CA ALA A 335 -11.55 -15.39 -7.46
C ALA A 335 -10.61 -14.16 -7.24
N LEU A 336 -9.38 -14.24 -7.72
CA LEU A 336 -8.41 -13.15 -7.63
C LEU A 336 -8.86 -11.90 -8.41
N THR A 337 -9.58 -12.06 -9.51
CA THR A 337 -10.16 -10.93 -10.26
C THR A 337 -11.15 -10.12 -9.40
N ALA A 338 -11.93 -10.78 -8.54
CA ALA A 338 -12.84 -10.08 -7.62
C ALA A 338 -12.08 -9.23 -6.58
N LEU A 339 -10.86 -9.63 -6.21
CA LEU A 339 -9.99 -8.86 -5.31
C LEU A 339 -9.19 -7.79 -6.05
N GLY A 340 -8.60 -8.14 -7.20
CA GLY A 340 -7.77 -7.23 -8.01
C GLY A 340 -8.58 -6.20 -8.80
N SER A 341 -9.86 -6.46 -9.06
CA SER A 341 -10.78 -5.58 -9.79
C SER A 341 -12.11 -5.41 -9.05
N PRO A 342 -12.12 -4.88 -7.80
CA PRO A 342 -13.26 -4.97 -6.89
C PRO A 342 -14.40 -3.98 -7.20
N THR A 343 -14.23 -3.07 -8.15
CA THR A 343 -15.23 -2.03 -8.46
C THR A 343 -15.72 -2.14 -9.90
N VAL A 344 -16.92 -1.59 -10.15
CA VAL A 344 -17.45 -1.46 -11.53
C VAL A 344 -16.49 -0.71 -12.44
N ASN A 345 -15.79 0.28 -11.91
CA ASN A 345 -14.80 1.04 -12.68
C ASN A 345 -13.57 0.18 -13.04
N SER A 346 -13.18 -0.76 -12.20
CA SER A 346 -12.11 -1.72 -12.50
C SER A 346 -12.47 -2.62 -13.69
N TYR A 347 -13.73 -3.07 -13.77
CA TYR A 347 -14.19 -3.85 -14.94
C TYR A 347 -14.20 -3.03 -16.23
N ARG A 348 -14.47 -1.72 -16.17
CA ARG A 348 -14.34 -0.84 -17.34
C ARG A 348 -12.92 -0.79 -17.87
N ARG A 349 -11.92 -0.89 -17.01
CA ARG A 349 -10.51 -0.99 -17.43
C ARG A 349 -10.28 -2.23 -18.29
N LEU A 350 -10.85 -3.36 -17.92
CA LEU A 350 -10.70 -4.64 -18.63
C LEU A 350 -11.58 -4.73 -19.88
N TRP A 351 -12.65 -3.95 -19.98
CA TRP A 351 -13.61 -3.99 -21.08
C TRP A 351 -13.22 -3.08 -22.26
N ASP A 352 -12.74 -1.89 -21.94
CA ASP A 352 -12.50 -0.84 -22.94
C ASP A 352 -11.18 -1.06 -23.66
N THR A 353 -11.23 -1.81 -24.76
CA THR A 353 -10.24 -1.82 -25.83
C THR A 353 -9.08 -2.81 -25.80
N GLY A 354 -8.79 -3.46 -24.70
CA GLY A 354 -7.64 -4.38 -24.67
C GLY A 354 -6.28 -3.75 -24.96
N PHE A 355 -6.16 -2.43 -25.00
CA PHE A 355 -4.87 -1.75 -25.04
C PHE A 355 -4.24 -1.87 -23.64
N TRP A 356 -3.11 -2.51 -23.54
CA TRP A 356 -2.29 -2.64 -22.33
C TRP A 356 -2.95 -3.31 -21.12
N ALA A 357 -4.30 -3.35 -21.01
CA ALA A 357 -4.99 -4.08 -19.97
C ALA A 357 -5.26 -5.53 -20.39
N PRO A 358 -4.96 -6.54 -19.54
CA PRO A 358 -5.23 -7.94 -19.86
C PRO A 358 -6.73 -8.20 -19.91
N VAL A 359 -7.20 -8.86 -20.96
CA VAL A 359 -8.61 -9.25 -21.14
C VAL A 359 -8.81 -10.78 -21.03
N PHE A 360 -7.73 -11.53 -21.03
CA PHE A 360 -7.73 -13.00 -20.91
C PHE A 360 -7.01 -13.41 -19.62
N ALA A 361 -7.47 -14.52 -19.06
CA ALA A 361 -6.79 -15.21 -17.97
C ALA A 361 -5.67 -16.08 -18.56
N ASP A 362 -4.51 -15.49 -18.79
CA ASP A 362 -3.36 -16.12 -19.41
C ASP A 362 -2.05 -15.74 -18.72
N TRP A 363 -0.98 -16.43 -19.06
CA TRP A 363 0.36 -16.05 -18.65
C TRP A 363 1.35 -16.15 -19.81
N GLY A 364 2.38 -15.36 -19.78
CA GLY A 364 3.38 -15.33 -20.85
C GLY A 364 4.75 -14.87 -20.40
N TYR A 365 5.72 -15.18 -21.23
CA TYR A 365 7.11 -14.83 -21.05
C TYR A 365 7.36 -13.42 -21.60
N GLN A 366 7.71 -12.47 -20.72
CA GLN A 366 7.96 -11.08 -21.12
C GLN A 366 6.82 -10.48 -21.98
N ASN A 367 5.61 -10.98 -21.82
CA ASN A 367 4.46 -10.51 -22.58
C ASN A 367 3.54 -9.67 -21.67
N ARG A 368 3.70 -8.36 -21.74
CA ARG A 368 2.97 -7.38 -20.92
C ARG A 368 1.46 -7.32 -21.20
N THR A 369 0.98 -8.00 -22.26
CA THR A 369 -0.47 -8.09 -22.54
C THR A 369 -1.14 -9.24 -21.81
N CYS A 370 -0.39 -10.17 -21.20
CA CYS A 370 -0.91 -11.23 -20.35
C CYS A 370 -1.27 -10.72 -18.97
N LEU A 371 -2.28 -11.35 -18.35
CA LEU A 371 -2.67 -11.06 -16.97
C LEU A 371 -1.51 -11.32 -16.00
N LEU A 372 -0.80 -12.39 -16.19
CA LEU A 372 0.40 -12.74 -15.44
C LEU A 372 1.56 -12.91 -16.43
N TYR A 373 2.65 -12.23 -16.18
CA TYR A 373 3.85 -12.40 -17.00
C TYR A 373 5.11 -12.40 -16.14
N THR A 374 6.15 -13.07 -16.66
CA THR A 374 7.47 -13.04 -16.05
C THR A 374 8.28 -11.92 -16.71
N SER A 375 8.72 -10.96 -15.94
CA SER A 375 9.59 -9.90 -16.39
C SER A 375 10.93 -9.97 -15.65
N PRO A 376 12.05 -9.78 -16.34
CA PRO A 376 13.32 -9.50 -15.71
C PRO A 376 13.39 -8.01 -15.33
N SER A 377 12.46 -7.54 -14.54
CA SER A 377 12.49 -6.14 -14.11
C SER A 377 13.79 -5.87 -13.34
N PRO A 378 14.48 -4.75 -13.60
CA PRO A 378 15.60 -4.30 -12.75
C PRO A 378 15.18 -4.09 -11.30
N ARG A 379 13.88 -4.02 -11.03
CA ARG A 379 13.28 -3.90 -9.69
C ARG A 379 13.30 -5.21 -8.90
N ASP A 380 13.60 -6.33 -9.56
CA ASP A 380 13.71 -7.66 -8.97
C ASP A 380 15.18 -8.05 -8.67
N LEU A 381 16.13 -7.14 -8.84
CA LEU A 381 17.56 -7.37 -8.68
C LEU A 381 18.08 -6.82 -7.36
#